data_f95a197d1615daf9db83f4ff13aa4c31
#
_entry.id   f95a197d1615daf9db83f4ff13aa4c31
#
_cell.length_a   1.000
_cell.length_b   1.000
_cell.length_c   1.000
_cell.angle_alpha   90.00
_cell.angle_beta   90.00
_cell.angle_gamma   90.00
#
_symmetry.space_group_name_H-M   'P 1'
#
loop_
_entity.id
_entity.type
_entity.pdbx_description
1 polymer ?
#
loop_
_entity_poly.entity_id
_entity_poly.type
_entity_poly.pdbx_seq_one_letter_code
_entity_poly.pdbx_strand_id
1 'polypeptide(L)'
;MKIFSLYIEKYMKFEKQEIKFNSENISKSKEDFQKELFGKMNITLFCGLNGTGKTSILSFMAKIFRYLQRFRERIPSDFKIHYSIKKENKEYDIKLLKKDSKIIISINDDFQNQIMEYDAKKGKYIEDKSSDLKQVTYDDIKFYLPNNILVLGFDIAYEGISYSYNYYGDRLIEYSNLQKTYMKTAAATYTSLGILKFLYLINYNKIFKKILNIKFSPFVDIYFRYLAKSGEYEEYYYEEFWEKYTILEESSIRKINLEKIFNNRELFKKLMFLIENEIIYINEYYIEKNFKKIKINQMSTGEKAFLYHLFFIMANIKENTIIIWEEPETHLNKLWSKQLIPLLTLLCKDLNVHFLISSHETVLINSLFSNQILLLKDSTIDFPNFETFLTNENEIISNISEKIEYNLFEEYIIKKLNISKQEELKVLLNNIGDSFLKFLIYQKLK
;
A
#
# COMPACT_ATOMS: atom_id res chain seq x y z
N MET A 1 -4.31 -10.55 -9.20
CA MET A 1 -4.41 -9.24 -9.87
C MET A 1 -3.03 -8.83 -10.33
N LYS A 2 -2.85 -8.57 -11.62
CA LYS A 2 -1.60 -8.06 -12.19
C LYS A 2 -1.93 -7.02 -13.27
N ILE A 3 -1.39 -5.82 -13.14
CA ILE A 3 -1.55 -4.77 -14.15
C ILE A 3 -0.37 -4.88 -15.10
N PHE A 4 -0.63 -4.82 -16.40
CA PHE A 4 0.39 -4.94 -17.45
C PHE A 4 0.74 -3.60 -18.06
N SER A 5 -0.27 -2.78 -18.39
CA SER A 5 -0.05 -1.46 -18.98
C SER A 5 -1.17 -0.48 -18.67
N LEU A 6 -0.83 0.80 -18.72
CA LEU A 6 -1.75 1.93 -18.66
C LEU A 6 -1.36 2.92 -19.74
N TYR A 7 -2.31 3.31 -20.58
CA TYR A 7 -2.18 4.44 -21.50
C TYR A 7 -3.06 5.59 -21.01
N ILE A 8 -2.53 6.80 -21.02
CA ILE A 8 -3.19 8.04 -20.64
C ILE A 8 -3.11 9.02 -21.82
N GLU A 9 -4.26 9.46 -22.35
CA GLU A 9 -4.28 10.44 -23.45
C GLU A 9 -3.82 11.82 -22.96
N LYS A 10 -4.44 12.34 -21.88
CA LYS A 10 -4.03 13.61 -21.28
C LYS A 10 -4.49 13.73 -19.83
N TYR A 11 -3.55 13.74 -18.90
CA TYR A 11 -3.85 13.95 -17.49
C TYR A 11 -2.68 14.64 -16.78
N MET A 12 -2.95 15.80 -16.21
CA MET A 12 -1.94 16.66 -15.60
C MET A 12 -0.77 16.91 -16.57
N LYS A 13 0.43 16.46 -16.25
CA LYS A 13 1.61 16.61 -17.10
C LYS A 13 1.79 15.50 -18.13
N PHE A 14 1.02 14.44 -18.04
CA PHE A 14 1.11 13.31 -18.98
C PHE A 14 0.24 13.54 -20.20
N GLU A 15 0.83 13.37 -21.37
CA GLU A 15 0.16 13.46 -22.67
C GLU A 15 0.62 12.30 -23.53
N LYS A 16 -0.34 11.49 -24.02
CA LYS A 16 -0.11 10.28 -24.84
C LYS A 16 0.93 9.33 -24.23
N GLN A 17 0.85 9.16 -22.91
CA GLN A 17 1.82 8.37 -22.14
C GLN A 17 1.39 6.92 -22.03
N GLU A 18 2.23 6.01 -22.50
CA GLU A 18 2.11 4.59 -22.22
C GLU A 18 3.04 4.19 -21.07
N ILE A 19 2.51 3.47 -20.10
CA ILE A 19 3.22 2.97 -18.92
C ILE A 19 3.11 1.45 -18.93
N LYS A 20 4.24 0.75 -19.07
CA LYS A 20 4.32 -0.70 -18.97
C LYS A 20 4.75 -1.08 -17.55
N PHE A 21 4.02 -2.00 -16.91
CA PHE A 21 4.29 -2.45 -15.54
C PHE A 21 5.16 -3.71 -15.50
N ASN A 22 5.46 -4.29 -16.63
CA ASN A 22 6.36 -5.43 -16.79
C ASN A 22 7.36 -5.16 -17.89
N SER A 23 8.60 -5.51 -17.66
CA SER A 23 9.61 -5.60 -18.72
C SER A 23 9.35 -6.84 -19.57
N GLU A 24 9.41 -6.70 -20.89
CA GLU A 24 9.17 -7.79 -21.84
C GLU A 24 10.30 -8.83 -21.88
N ASN A 25 11.49 -8.49 -21.35
CA ASN A 25 12.72 -9.28 -21.47
C ASN A 25 13.22 -9.83 -20.13
N ILE A 26 12.36 -10.54 -19.40
CA ILE A 26 12.78 -11.18 -18.16
C ILE A 26 13.17 -12.63 -18.43
N SER A 27 14.36 -13.06 -18.01
CA SER A 27 14.73 -14.46 -18.09
C SER A 27 13.82 -15.31 -17.21
N LYS A 28 13.51 -16.52 -17.66
CA LYS A 28 12.65 -17.45 -16.91
C LYS A 28 13.18 -17.71 -15.48
N SER A 29 14.51 -17.84 -15.33
CA SER A 29 15.14 -18.03 -14.03
C SER A 29 14.91 -16.85 -13.06
N LYS A 30 14.93 -15.62 -13.57
CA LYS A 30 14.63 -14.42 -12.77
C LYS A 30 13.15 -14.37 -12.37
N GLU A 31 12.26 -14.74 -13.29
CA GLU A 31 10.83 -14.82 -13.01
C GLU A 31 10.51 -15.88 -11.94
N ASP A 32 11.12 -17.06 -12.04
CA ASP A 32 10.95 -18.13 -11.06
C ASP A 32 11.46 -17.72 -9.68
N PHE A 33 12.60 -17.05 -9.61
CA PHE A 33 13.14 -16.52 -8.37
C PHE A 33 12.25 -15.41 -7.76
N GLN A 34 11.69 -14.54 -8.59
CA GLN A 34 10.71 -13.54 -8.12
C GLN A 34 9.45 -14.21 -7.55
N LYS A 35 8.95 -15.25 -8.20
CA LYS A 35 7.80 -16.03 -7.70
C LYS A 35 8.11 -16.74 -6.38
N GLU A 36 9.32 -17.25 -6.19
CA GLU A 36 9.75 -17.83 -4.93
C GLU A 36 9.70 -16.81 -3.78
N LEU A 37 10.19 -15.61 -4.02
CA LEU A 37 10.23 -14.54 -3.02
C LEU A 37 8.86 -13.92 -2.75
N PHE A 38 8.17 -13.47 -3.80
CA PHE A 38 6.95 -12.66 -3.70
C PHE A 38 5.65 -13.47 -3.82
N GLY A 39 5.74 -14.78 -4.17
CA GLY A 39 4.57 -15.63 -4.32
C GLY A 39 3.63 -15.15 -5.42
N LYS A 40 2.36 -14.92 -5.09
CA LYS A 40 1.33 -14.41 -6.00
C LYS A 40 1.21 -12.89 -5.99
N MET A 41 1.90 -12.24 -5.07
CA MET A 41 1.88 -10.79 -4.90
C MET A 41 2.67 -10.11 -6.01
N ASN A 42 2.10 -9.07 -6.62
CA ASN A 42 2.79 -8.18 -7.55
C ASN A 42 3.10 -6.85 -6.87
N ILE A 43 4.24 -6.27 -7.20
CA ILE A 43 4.67 -4.95 -6.70
C ILE A 43 5.20 -4.16 -7.89
N THR A 44 4.78 -2.90 -7.99
CA THR A 44 5.40 -1.88 -8.85
C THR A 44 5.75 -0.67 -8.02
N LEU A 45 7.01 -0.29 -8.02
CA LEU A 45 7.52 0.90 -7.36
C LEU A 45 7.71 2.02 -8.37
N PHE A 46 7.01 3.12 -8.18
CA PHE A 46 7.20 4.37 -8.92
C PHE A 46 8.25 5.21 -8.19
N CYS A 47 9.41 5.34 -8.79
CA CYS A 47 10.53 6.09 -8.24
C CYS A 47 10.84 7.33 -9.08
N GLY A 48 11.19 8.43 -8.45
CA GLY A 48 11.56 9.68 -9.12
C GLY A 48 11.51 10.86 -8.15
N LEU A 49 12.07 11.98 -8.58
CA LEU A 49 12.08 13.22 -7.79
C LEU A 49 10.66 13.73 -7.53
N ASN A 50 10.54 14.67 -6.59
CA ASN A 50 9.26 15.33 -6.33
C ASN A 50 8.80 16.09 -7.58
N GLY A 51 7.48 16.08 -7.85
CA GLY A 51 6.93 16.70 -9.04
C GLY A 51 7.04 15.87 -10.33
N THR A 52 7.67 14.69 -10.35
CA THR A 52 7.75 13.83 -11.55
C THR A 52 6.42 13.17 -11.94
N GLY A 53 5.37 13.28 -11.12
CA GLY A 53 4.01 12.81 -11.43
C GLY A 53 3.66 11.43 -10.89
N LYS A 54 4.42 10.90 -9.92
CA LYS A 54 4.11 9.65 -9.24
C LYS A 54 2.66 9.63 -8.72
N THR A 55 2.31 10.63 -7.89
CA THR A 55 0.96 10.82 -7.34
C THR A 55 -0.11 10.92 -8.42
N SER A 56 0.19 11.61 -9.54
CA SER A 56 -0.76 11.76 -10.65
C SER A 56 -1.12 10.42 -11.29
N ILE A 57 -0.15 9.55 -11.54
CA ILE A 57 -0.40 8.20 -12.08
C ILE A 57 -1.24 7.38 -11.10
N LEU A 58 -0.84 7.36 -9.83
CA LEU A 58 -1.53 6.60 -8.79
C LEU A 58 -2.97 7.08 -8.59
N SER A 59 -3.18 8.40 -8.54
CA SER A 59 -4.51 9.00 -8.47
C SER A 59 -5.36 8.67 -9.69
N PHE A 60 -4.79 8.73 -10.90
CA PHE A 60 -5.49 8.35 -12.11
C PHE A 60 -5.96 6.90 -12.10
N MET A 61 -5.09 5.98 -11.67
CA MET A 61 -5.42 4.56 -11.48
C MET A 61 -6.60 4.37 -10.53
N ALA A 62 -6.59 5.04 -9.39
CA ALA A 62 -7.68 4.99 -8.42
C ALA A 62 -8.99 5.52 -9.03
N LYS A 63 -8.93 6.63 -9.79
CA LYS A 63 -10.09 7.26 -10.44
C LYS A 63 -10.74 6.38 -11.51
N ILE A 64 -9.96 5.61 -12.29
CA ILE A 64 -10.51 4.68 -13.29
C ILE A 64 -11.53 3.74 -12.67
N PHE A 65 -11.12 2.97 -11.68
CA PHE A 65 -11.98 1.93 -11.12
C PHE A 65 -13.12 2.51 -10.26
N ARG A 66 -12.86 3.62 -9.58
CA ARG A 66 -13.89 4.32 -8.83
C ARG A 66 -14.98 4.87 -9.73
N TYR A 67 -14.63 5.45 -10.86
CA TYR A 67 -15.60 5.93 -11.84
C TYR A 67 -16.50 4.80 -12.35
N LEU A 68 -15.90 3.68 -12.73
CA LEU A 68 -16.66 2.51 -13.18
C LEU A 68 -17.66 2.03 -12.15
N GLN A 69 -17.33 2.11 -10.86
CA GLN A 69 -18.21 1.67 -9.78
C GLN A 69 -19.36 2.65 -9.48
N ARG A 70 -19.10 3.95 -9.59
CA ARG A 70 -20.07 4.95 -9.10
C ARG A 70 -20.66 5.88 -10.16
N PHE A 71 -20.03 6.00 -11.30
CA PHE A 71 -20.43 6.93 -12.37
C PHE A 71 -20.63 8.39 -11.92
N ARG A 72 -20.14 8.77 -10.73
CA ARG A 72 -20.39 10.10 -10.12
C ARG A 72 -19.33 11.14 -10.50
N GLU A 73 -18.16 10.68 -10.87
CA GLU A 73 -17.05 11.52 -11.29
C GLU A 73 -16.58 11.09 -12.67
N ARG A 74 -16.34 12.03 -13.56
CA ARG A 74 -15.83 11.71 -14.90
C ARG A 74 -14.33 11.47 -14.80
N ILE A 75 -13.85 10.40 -15.40
CA ILE A 75 -12.42 10.23 -15.62
C ILE A 75 -12.00 11.35 -16.57
N PRO A 76 -11.02 12.19 -16.17
CA PRO A 76 -10.73 13.44 -16.88
C PRO A 76 -10.07 13.24 -18.24
N SER A 77 -9.76 12.02 -18.66
CA SER A 77 -9.04 11.70 -19.89
C SER A 77 -9.49 10.37 -20.49
N ASP A 78 -9.22 10.20 -21.76
CA ASP A 78 -9.26 8.90 -22.40
C ASP A 78 -8.07 8.05 -21.92
N PHE A 79 -8.28 6.75 -21.82
CA PHE A 79 -7.29 5.81 -21.30
C PHE A 79 -7.46 4.41 -21.87
N LYS A 80 -6.41 3.62 -21.75
CA LYS A 80 -6.46 2.16 -21.91
C LYS A 80 -5.71 1.52 -20.77
N ILE A 81 -6.33 0.57 -20.07
CA ILE A 81 -5.67 -0.23 -19.03
C ILE A 81 -5.80 -1.70 -19.35
N HIS A 82 -4.70 -2.43 -19.17
CA HIS A 82 -4.61 -3.87 -19.36
C HIS A 82 -4.19 -4.53 -18.05
N TYR A 83 -4.95 -5.53 -17.60
CA TYR A 83 -4.67 -6.27 -16.37
C TYR A 83 -5.23 -7.69 -16.42
N SER A 84 -4.73 -8.59 -15.56
CA SER A 84 -5.34 -9.88 -15.31
C SER A 84 -5.86 -10.01 -13.89
N ILE A 85 -6.91 -10.82 -13.74
CA ILE A 85 -7.46 -11.22 -12.45
C ILE A 85 -7.65 -12.74 -12.44
N LYS A 86 -7.56 -13.33 -11.25
CA LYS A 86 -7.80 -14.76 -11.07
C LYS A 86 -9.04 -14.96 -10.20
N LYS A 87 -10.10 -15.55 -10.77
CA LYS A 87 -11.34 -15.87 -10.06
C LYS A 87 -11.75 -17.30 -10.39
N GLU A 88 -12.27 -18.03 -9.43
CA GLU A 88 -12.76 -19.42 -9.60
C GLU A 88 -11.71 -20.34 -10.28
N ASN A 89 -10.43 -20.17 -9.91
CA ASN A 89 -9.27 -20.86 -10.47
C ASN A 89 -9.00 -20.59 -11.98
N LYS A 90 -9.69 -19.63 -12.59
CA LYS A 90 -9.44 -19.16 -13.97
C LYS A 90 -8.79 -17.79 -13.93
N GLU A 91 -7.89 -17.58 -14.88
CA GLU A 91 -7.29 -16.27 -15.12
C GLU A 91 -8.04 -15.60 -16.29
N TYR A 92 -8.37 -14.35 -16.10
CA TYR A 92 -9.06 -13.51 -17.08
C TYR A 92 -8.14 -12.36 -17.46
N ASP A 93 -7.94 -12.18 -18.76
CA ASP A 93 -7.23 -11.05 -19.35
C ASP A 93 -8.24 -9.95 -19.69
N ILE A 94 -8.03 -8.76 -19.12
CA ILE A 94 -9.02 -7.67 -19.17
C ILE A 94 -8.38 -6.42 -19.76
N LYS A 95 -9.01 -5.87 -20.78
CA LYS A 95 -8.65 -4.57 -21.34
C LYS A 95 -9.83 -3.62 -21.22
N LEU A 96 -9.62 -2.49 -20.58
CA LEU A 96 -10.59 -1.39 -20.51
C LEU A 96 -10.06 -0.24 -21.36
N LEU A 97 -10.89 0.24 -22.28
CA LEU A 97 -10.62 1.38 -23.14
C LEU A 97 -11.71 2.43 -22.93
N LYS A 98 -11.32 3.65 -22.56
CA LYS A 98 -12.18 4.82 -22.66
C LYS A 98 -11.77 5.65 -23.87
N LYS A 99 -12.69 5.93 -24.76
CA LYS A 99 -12.51 6.82 -25.90
C LYS A 99 -13.82 7.58 -26.16
N ASP A 100 -13.74 8.87 -26.36
CA ASP A 100 -14.87 9.73 -26.71
C ASP A 100 -16.10 9.52 -25.79
N SER A 101 -15.90 9.45 -24.49
CA SER A 101 -16.92 9.18 -23.44
C SER A 101 -17.45 7.74 -23.39
N LYS A 102 -17.12 6.88 -24.32
CA LYS A 102 -17.51 5.46 -24.32
C LYS A 102 -16.46 4.64 -23.58
N ILE A 103 -16.89 3.68 -22.78
CA ILE A 103 -16.00 2.74 -22.09
C ILE A 103 -16.29 1.35 -22.65
N ILE A 104 -15.24 0.71 -23.15
CA ILE A 104 -15.29 -0.62 -23.73
C ILE A 104 -14.48 -1.57 -22.86
N ILE A 105 -15.04 -2.71 -22.55
CA ILE A 105 -14.36 -3.83 -21.88
C ILE A 105 -14.15 -4.98 -22.87
N SER A 106 -12.93 -5.50 -22.92
CA SER A 106 -12.60 -6.74 -23.61
C SER A 106 -12.12 -7.77 -22.59
N ILE A 107 -12.61 -9.00 -22.71
CA ILE A 107 -12.32 -10.11 -21.82
C ILE A 107 -11.73 -11.24 -22.66
N ASN A 108 -10.49 -11.66 -22.37
CA ASN A 108 -9.73 -12.70 -23.08
C ASN A 108 -9.62 -12.47 -24.60
N ASP A 109 -9.67 -11.21 -25.02
CA ASP A 109 -9.72 -10.78 -26.44
C ASP A 109 -10.93 -11.31 -27.27
N ASP A 110 -11.86 -12.06 -26.65
CA ASP A 110 -12.97 -12.70 -27.37
C ASP A 110 -14.20 -11.79 -27.53
N PHE A 111 -14.47 -10.91 -26.55
CA PHE A 111 -15.68 -10.09 -26.53
C PHE A 111 -15.38 -8.65 -26.19
N GLN A 112 -15.82 -7.74 -27.06
CA GLN A 112 -15.84 -6.31 -26.77
C GLN A 112 -17.28 -5.88 -26.44
N ASN A 113 -17.46 -5.36 -25.25
CA ASN A 113 -18.73 -4.85 -24.79
C ASN A 113 -18.60 -3.38 -24.38
N GLN A 114 -19.60 -2.56 -24.68
CA GLN A 114 -19.68 -1.19 -24.20
C GLN A 114 -20.36 -1.15 -22.83
N ILE A 115 -19.73 -0.50 -21.86
CA ILE A 115 -20.30 -0.32 -20.51
C ILE A 115 -21.29 0.84 -20.56
N MET A 116 -22.53 0.60 -20.14
CA MET A 116 -23.57 1.63 -20.05
C MET A 116 -23.28 2.60 -18.91
N GLU A 117 -23.47 3.88 -19.14
CA GLU A 117 -23.41 4.90 -18.10
C GLU A 117 -24.66 4.83 -17.20
N TYR A 118 -24.48 4.97 -15.89
CA TYR A 118 -25.58 5.02 -14.95
C TYR A 118 -25.95 6.48 -14.62
N ASP A 119 -27.17 6.88 -14.94
CA ASP A 119 -27.73 8.18 -14.56
C ASP A 119 -28.27 8.10 -13.11
N ALA A 120 -27.48 8.61 -12.17
CA ALA A 120 -27.85 8.61 -10.76
C ALA A 120 -29.09 9.46 -10.45
N LYS A 121 -29.45 10.44 -11.29
CA LYS A 121 -30.66 11.27 -11.12
C LYS A 121 -31.91 10.51 -11.54
N LYS A 122 -31.80 9.71 -12.58
CA LYS A 122 -32.93 8.92 -13.13
C LYS A 122 -32.99 7.50 -12.56
N GLY A 123 -31.93 7.08 -11.83
CA GLY A 123 -31.86 5.74 -11.25
C GLY A 123 -31.79 4.61 -12.28
N LYS A 124 -31.28 4.87 -13.48
CA LYS A 124 -31.23 3.89 -14.58
C LYS A 124 -29.98 4.01 -15.46
N TYR A 125 -29.65 2.92 -16.13
CA TYR A 125 -28.63 2.90 -17.17
C TYR A 125 -29.11 3.59 -18.44
N ILE A 126 -28.20 4.28 -19.12
CA ILE A 126 -28.46 4.98 -20.38
C ILE A 126 -27.94 4.11 -21.52
N GLU A 127 -28.83 3.71 -22.43
CA GLU A 127 -28.45 3.04 -23.66
C GLU A 127 -27.88 4.03 -24.68
N ASP A 128 -26.77 3.66 -25.28
CA ASP A 128 -26.19 4.37 -26.40
C ASP A 128 -26.71 3.76 -27.73
N LYS A 129 -27.73 4.39 -28.29
CA LYS A 129 -28.34 3.95 -29.56
C LYS A 129 -27.41 3.99 -30.78
N SER A 130 -26.25 4.65 -30.64
CA SER A 130 -25.24 4.75 -31.71
C SER A 130 -24.18 3.66 -31.65
N SER A 131 -24.26 2.73 -30.70
CA SER A 131 -23.27 1.69 -30.49
C SER A 131 -23.64 0.40 -31.21
N ASP A 132 -22.73 -0.11 -32.02
CA ASP A 132 -22.82 -1.44 -32.63
C ASP A 132 -22.37 -2.57 -31.66
N LEU A 133 -21.80 -2.21 -30.52
CA LEU A 133 -21.33 -3.16 -29.52
C LEU A 133 -22.48 -3.58 -28.58
N LYS A 134 -22.40 -4.81 -28.11
CA LYS A 134 -23.27 -5.26 -27.02
C LYS A 134 -23.06 -4.37 -25.79
N GLN A 135 -24.16 -3.84 -25.26
CA GLN A 135 -24.13 -2.99 -24.11
C GLN A 135 -24.37 -3.80 -22.83
N VAL A 136 -23.55 -3.53 -21.82
CA VAL A 136 -23.55 -4.24 -20.52
C VAL A 136 -23.58 -3.24 -19.37
N THR A 137 -24.18 -3.66 -18.26
CA THR A 137 -24.23 -2.87 -17.02
C THR A 137 -22.97 -3.06 -16.18
N TYR A 138 -22.82 -2.22 -15.14
CA TYR A 138 -21.78 -2.43 -14.14
C TYR A 138 -21.92 -3.80 -13.44
N ASP A 139 -23.14 -4.24 -13.18
CA ASP A 139 -23.39 -5.52 -12.52
C ASP A 139 -22.94 -6.72 -13.35
N ASP A 140 -23.01 -6.61 -14.68
CA ASP A 140 -22.53 -7.66 -15.60
C ASP A 140 -21.00 -7.78 -15.59
N ILE A 141 -20.29 -6.67 -15.35
CA ILE A 141 -18.82 -6.61 -15.44
C ILE A 141 -18.11 -6.63 -14.09
N LYS A 142 -18.80 -6.41 -12.97
CA LYS A 142 -18.17 -6.35 -11.63
C LYS A 142 -17.34 -7.59 -11.28
N PHE A 143 -17.68 -8.74 -11.87
CA PHE A 143 -16.89 -9.96 -11.72
C PHE A 143 -15.47 -9.80 -12.27
N TYR A 144 -15.29 -9.02 -13.32
CA TYR A 144 -14.01 -8.81 -14.02
C TYR A 144 -13.24 -7.58 -13.50
N LEU A 145 -13.75 -6.89 -12.50
CA LEU A 145 -13.10 -5.75 -11.87
C LEU A 145 -12.34 -6.17 -10.60
N PRO A 146 -11.36 -5.37 -10.15
CA PRO A 146 -10.72 -5.58 -8.85
C PRO A 146 -11.75 -5.67 -7.72
N ASN A 147 -11.52 -6.58 -6.77
CA ASN A 147 -12.44 -6.72 -5.65
C ASN A 147 -12.38 -5.52 -4.73
N ASN A 148 -11.20 -4.98 -4.47
CA ASN A 148 -10.99 -3.77 -3.67
C ASN A 148 -9.89 -2.90 -4.28
N ILE A 149 -9.94 -1.61 -3.98
CA ILE A 149 -8.86 -0.66 -4.20
C ILE A 149 -8.61 0.03 -2.88
N LEU A 150 -7.42 -0.20 -2.31
CA LEU A 150 -6.99 0.42 -1.08
C LEU A 150 -6.04 1.56 -1.43
N VAL A 151 -6.32 2.75 -0.94
CA VAL A 151 -5.49 3.93 -1.17
C VAL A 151 -4.97 4.42 0.16
N LEU A 152 -3.65 4.45 0.29
CA LEU A 152 -2.92 4.88 1.47
C LEU A 152 -1.97 6.02 1.07
N GLY A 153 -2.08 7.15 1.76
CA GLY A 153 -1.27 8.33 1.49
C GLY A 153 -2.10 9.61 1.60
N PHE A 154 -1.42 10.70 1.90
CA PHE A 154 -2.09 11.94 2.25
C PHE A 154 -2.71 12.64 1.04
N ASP A 155 -1.99 12.75 -0.07
CA ASP A 155 -2.39 13.62 -1.17
C ASP A 155 -3.51 13.02 -2.04
N ILE A 156 -3.47 11.72 -2.30
CA ILE A 156 -4.50 11.05 -3.10
C ILE A 156 -5.85 11.03 -2.39
N ALA A 157 -5.85 10.86 -1.07
CA ALA A 157 -7.06 10.85 -0.26
C ALA A 157 -7.73 12.24 -0.17
N TYR A 158 -6.95 13.32 -0.26
CA TYR A 158 -7.44 14.70 -0.18
C TYR A 158 -8.24 15.16 -1.42
N GLU A 159 -8.06 14.56 -2.57
CA GLU A 159 -8.79 14.91 -3.80
C GLU A 159 -10.29 14.56 -3.79
N GLY A 160 -10.93 14.53 -2.63
CA GLY A 160 -12.38 14.35 -2.51
C GLY A 160 -12.86 12.94 -2.84
N ILE A 161 -11.98 11.96 -2.80
CA ILE A 161 -12.31 10.55 -3.00
C ILE A 161 -13.13 10.06 -1.81
N SER A 162 -14.43 10.34 -1.85
CA SER A 162 -15.36 9.87 -0.84
C SER A 162 -15.61 8.37 -0.98
N TYR A 163 -15.94 7.71 0.12
CA TYR A 163 -16.13 6.27 0.23
C TYR A 163 -16.96 5.68 -0.89
N SER A 164 -16.43 4.68 -1.55
CA SER A 164 -17.19 3.72 -2.31
C SER A 164 -17.23 2.38 -1.59
N TYR A 165 -18.20 1.55 -1.91
CA TYR A 165 -18.39 0.25 -1.28
C TYR A 165 -17.14 -0.64 -1.34
N ASN A 166 -16.29 -0.48 -2.36
CA ASN A 166 -15.05 -1.23 -2.56
C ASN A 166 -13.79 -0.33 -2.60
N TYR A 167 -13.94 0.93 -2.23
CA TYR A 167 -12.86 1.91 -2.20
C TYR A 167 -12.65 2.38 -0.77
N TYR A 168 -11.48 2.11 -0.25
CA TYR A 168 -11.10 2.49 1.10
C TYR A 168 -9.93 3.46 1.03
N GLY A 169 -10.16 4.70 1.45
CA GLY A 169 -9.12 5.70 1.62
C GLY A 169 -8.51 5.64 3.00
N ASP A 170 -7.28 6.07 3.10
CA ASP A 170 -6.56 6.17 4.37
C ASP A 170 -7.05 7.41 5.16
N ARG A 171 -8.10 7.23 5.91
CA ARG A 171 -8.54 8.22 6.90
C ARG A 171 -8.21 7.83 8.34
N LEU A 172 -7.50 6.73 8.58
CA LEU A 172 -7.20 6.27 9.94
C LEU A 172 -6.35 7.30 10.71
N ILE A 173 -5.49 8.04 10.01
CA ILE A 173 -4.66 9.09 10.62
C ILE A 173 -5.49 10.31 10.99
N GLU A 174 -6.46 10.72 10.16
CA GLU A 174 -7.36 11.82 10.49
C GLU A 174 -8.29 11.47 11.66
N TYR A 175 -8.73 10.21 11.79
CA TYR A 175 -9.63 9.77 12.84
C TYR A 175 -9.01 9.73 14.22
N SER A 176 -7.70 9.61 14.34
CA SER A 176 -7.01 9.73 15.62
C SER A 176 -7.15 11.14 16.23
N ASN A 177 -7.38 12.15 15.40
CA ASN A 177 -7.53 13.55 15.78
C ASN A 177 -8.99 14.03 15.85
N LEU A 178 -9.93 13.36 15.17
CA LEU A 178 -11.34 13.73 15.15
C LEU A 178 -12.14 12.97 16.22
N GLN A 179 -11.98 13.37 17.47
CA GLN A 179 -12.66 12.78 18.63
C GLN A 179 -14.20 12.96 18.68
N LYS A 180 -14.87 13.43 17.65
CA LYS A 180 -16.32 13.68 17.73
C LYS A 180 -17.06 13.18 16.49
N THR A 181 -18.06 12.35 16.73
CA THR A 181 -19.22 11.96 15.90
C THR A 181 -19.14 10.69 15.03
N TYR A 182 -20.21 10.04 14.90
CA TYR A 182 -20.76 8.91 14.10
C TYR A 182 -19.83 8.04 13.22
N MET A 183 -18.75 8.58 12.67
CA MET A 183 -17.79 7.85 11.87
C MET A 183 -16.76 7.04 12.70
N LYS A 184 -16.71 7.23 14.01
CA LYS A 184 -15.80 6.51 14.93
C LYS A 184 -15.97 4.99 14.88
N THR A 185 -17.18 4.52 14.69
CA THR A 185 -17.51 3.10 14.80
C THR A 185 -16.95 2.28 13.64
N ALA A 186 -17.16 2.71 12.40
CA ALA A 186 -16.63 1.99 11.23
C ALA A 186 -15.10 1.95 11.23
N ALA A 187 -14.44 3.06 11.55
CA ALA A 187 -12.98 3.10 11.67
C ALA A 187 -12.47 2.19 12.79
N ALA A 188 -13.11 2.18 13.95
CA ALA A 188 -12.75 1.31 15.07
C ALA A 188 -12.93 -0.17 14.73
N THR A 189 -14.00 -0.52 14.01
CA THR A 189 -14.26 -1.87 13.52
C THR A 189 -13.17 -2.33 12.56
N TYR A 190 -12.86 -1.54 11.53
CA TYR A 190 -11.80 -1.88 10.57
C TYR A 190 -10.43 -1.96 11.23
N THR A 191 -10.11 -1.06 12.16
CA THR A 191 -8.86 -1.13 12.92
C THR A 191 -8.81 -2.42 13.75
N SER A 192 -9.88 -2.76 14.46
CA SER A 192 -9.97 -3.98 15.27
C SER A 192 -9.84 -5.23 14.42
N LEU A 193 -10.52 -5.32 13.27
CA LEU A 193 -10.38 -6.41 12.32
C LEU A 193 -8.96 -6.53 11.77
N GLY A 194 -8.35 -5.40 11.43
CA GLY A 194 -6.98 -5.34 10.94
C GLY A 194 -5.99 -5.83 11.96
N ILE A 195 -6.08 -5.35 13.21
CA ILE A 195 -5.26 -5.81 14.34
C ILE A 195 -5.41 -7.31 14.52
N LEU A 196 -6.64 -7.81 14.57
CA LEU A 196 -6.90 -9.22 14.81
C LEU A 196 -6.35 -10.13 13.71
N LYS A 197 -6.62 -9.80 12.45
CA LYS A 197 -6.08 -10.53 11.28
C LYS A 197 -4.56 -10.47 11.23
N PHE A 198 -3.99 -9.29 11.47
CA PHE A 198 -2.57 -9.08 11.51
C PHE A 198 -1.90 -9.92 12.61
N LEU A 199 -2.41 -9.86 13.84
CA LEU A 199 -1.88 -10.64 14.96
C LEU A 199 -2.08 -12.15 14.75
N TYR A 200 -3.17 -12.57 14.11
CA TYR A 200 -3.40 -13.96 13.75
C TYR A 200 -2.35 -14.50 12.76
N LEU A 201 -2.10 -13.74 11.68
CA LEU A 201 -1.08 -14.10 10.69
C LEU A 201 0.34 -14.05 11.26
N ILE A 202 0.58 -13.12 12.17
CA ILE A 202 1.86 -12.95 12.86
C ILE A 202 1.87 -13.68 14.21
N ASN A 203 1.09 -14.69 14.38
CA ASN A 203 1.20 -15.58 15.56
C ASN A 203 2.64 -16.06 15.81
N TYR A 204 3.53 -15.72 14.92
CA TYR A 204 4.97 -15.87 14.98
C TYR A 204 5.65 -14.57 15.41
N ASN A 205 5.34 -14.12 16.63
CA ASN A 205 6.05 -13.00 17.31
C ASN A 205 7.57 -12.96 17.05
N LYS A 206 8.18 -14.10 16.77
CA LYS A 206 9.61 -14.23 16.46
C LYS A 206 10.03 -13.47 15.19
N ILE A 207 9.22 -13.52 14.12
CA ILE A 207 9.54 -12.83 12.86
C ILE A 207 9.35 -11.32 13.03
N PHE A 208 8.28 -10.90 13.69
CA PHE A 208 8.01 -9.48 13.96
C PHE A 208 9.06 -8.86 14.86
N LYS A 209 9.40 -9.54 15.94
CA LYS A 209 10.48 -9.10 16.83
C LYS A 209 11.79 -8.94 16.05
N LYS A 210 12.07 -9.83 15.11
CA LYS A 210 13.28 -9.76 14.28
C LYS A 210 13.22 -8.59 13.28
N ILE A 211 12.06 -8.36 12.64
CA ILE A 211 11.89 -7.34 11.58
C ILE A 211 11.79 -5.95 12.19
N LEU A 212 10.88 -5.74 13.14
CA LEU A 212 10.55 -4.42 13.68
C LEU A 212 11.16 -4.14 15.05
N ASN A 213 11.86 -5.11 15.62
CA ASN A 213 12.38 -5.08 17.00
C ASN A 213 11.30 -4.77 18.05
N ILE A 214 10.09 -5.26 17.80
CA ILE A 214 8.95 -5.19 18.72
C ILE A 214 8.34 -6.56 18.92
N LYS A 215 7.68 -6.75 20.04
CA LYS A 215 6.89 -7.94 20.34
C LYS A 215 5.49 -7.52 20.73
N PHE A 216 4.49 -8.12 20.12
CA PHE A 216 3.09 -7.88 20.48
C PHE A 216 2.71 -8.66 21.71
N SER A 217 2.02 -7.98 22.64
CA SER A 217 1.41 -8.65 23.78
C SER A 217 0.26 -9.55 23.31
N PRO A 218 0.10 -10.73 23.86
CA PRO A 218 -1.07 -11.57 23.57
C PRO A 218 -2.37 -10.98 24.16
N PHE A 219 -2.27 -10.00 25.02
CA PHE A 219 -3.42 -9.39 25.68
C PHE A 219 -3.82 -8.11 24.97
N VAL A 220 -5.13 -7.96 24.73
CA VAL A 220 -5.75 -6.73 24.23
C VAL A 220 -6.91 -6.33 25.13
N ASP A 221 -7.14 -5.04 25.24
CA ASP A 221 -8.31 -4.51 25.90
C ASP A 221 -9.40 -4.32 24.86
N ILE A 222 -10.59 -4.79 25.15
CA ILE A 222 -11.76 -4.71 24.30
C ILE A 222 -12.85 -3.89 24.97
N TYR A 223 -13.57 -3.15 24.16
CA TYR A 223 -14.69 -2.33 24.57
C TYR A 223 -15.99 -2.86 23.96
N PHE A 224 -17.05 -2.80 24.75
CA PHE A 224 -18.41 -3.11 24.34
C PHE A 224 -19.14 -1.91 23.82
N ARG A 225 -19.82 -2.06 22.71
CA ARG A 225 -20.83 -1.13 22.29
C ARG A 225 -22.21 -1.64 22.70
N TYR A 226 -22.82 -0.96 23.63
CA TYR A 226 -24.23 -1.22 23.97
C TYR A 226 -25.11 -0.78 22.81
N LEU A 227 -25.57 -1.72 21.98
CA LEU A 227 -26.56 -1.46 20.93
C LEU A 227 -27.95 -1.63 21.55
N ALA A 228 -28.62 -0.54 21.86
CA ALA A 228 -29.98 -0.52 22.40
C ALA A 228 -31.09 -1.08 21.45
N LYS A 229 -30.74 -1.87 20.41
CA LYS A 229 -31.67 -2.21 19.34
C LYS A 229 -31.75 -3.66 18.87
N SER A 230 -31.07 -4.63 19.48
CA SER A 230 -31.21 -6.03 19.01
C SER A 230 -31.23 -7.03 20.15
N GLY A 231 -32.35 -7.17 20.79
CA GLY A 231 -32.55 -7.99 22.00
C GLY A 231 -32.49 -9.51 21.85
N GLU A 232 -32.16 -10.09 20.68
CA GLU A 232 -32.16 -11.55 20.51
C GLU A 232 -30.79 -12.18 20.23
N TYR A 233 -29.83 -11.41 19.74
CA TYR A 233 -28.48 -11.91 19.44
C TYR A 233 -27.46 -11.65 20.57
N GLU A 234 -27.77 -10.77 21.51
CA GLU A 234 -26.82 -10.27 22.51
C GLU A 234 -26.58 -11.22 23.67
N GLU A 235 -27.61 -11.86 24.21
CA GLU A 235 -27.47 -12.67 25.43
C GLU A 235 -26.71 -13.98 25.22
N TYR A 236 -27.07 -14.75 24.19
CA TYR A 236 -26.51 -16.11 24.02
C TYR A 236 -25.04 -16.16 23.62
N TYR A 237 -24.57 -15.23 22.74
CA TYR A 237 -23.14 -15.14 22.37
C TYR A 237 -22.31 -14.40 23.40
N TYR A 238 -22.96 -13.58 24.22
CA TYR A 238 -22.35 -12.68 25.17
C TYR A 238 -21.85 -13.42 26.42
N GLU A 239 -22.72 -14.14 27.12
CA GLU A 239 -22.39 -14.72 28.43
C GLU A 239 -21.33 -15.81 28.33
N GLU A 240 -21.48 -16.76 27.43
CA GLU A 240 -20.55 -17.89 27.30
C GLU A 240 -19.14 -17.47 26.87
N PHE A 241 -19.04 -16.48 25.95
CA PHE A 241 -17.73 -16.02 25.48
C PHE A 241 -17.03 -15.14 26.52
N TRP A 242 -17.78 -14.31 27.22
CA TRP A 242 -17.22 -13.30 28.12
C TRP A 242 -16.74 -13.85 29.44
N GLU A 243 -17.51 -14.64 30.09
CA GLU A 243 -17.13 -15.21 31.39
C GLU A 243 -15.90 -16.12 31.29
N LYS A 244 -15.81 -16.85 30.18
CA LYS A 244 -14.77 -17.85 30.01
C LYS A 244 -13.45 -17.28 29.45
N TYR A 245 -13.49 -16.26 28.61
CA TYR A 245 -12.34 -15.80 27.85
C TYR A 245 -11.88 -14.38 28.17
N THR A 246 -12.59 -13.65 28.98
CA THR A 246 -12.25 -12.28 29.34
C THR A 246 -12.06 -12.07 30.83
N ILE A 247 -11.28 -11.06 31.18
CA ILE A 247 -11.07 -10.59 32.56
C ILE A 247 -11.59 -9.16 32.62
N LEU A 248 -12.50 -8.89 33.56
CA LEU A 248 -13.02 -7.55 33.78
C LEU A 248 -11.92 -6.66 34.36
N GLU A 249 -11.63 -5.51 33.74
CA GLU A 249 -10.69 -4.51 34.30
C GLU A 249 -11.41 -3.26 34.79
N GLU A 250 -12.42 -2.79 34.03
CA GLU A 250 -13.27 -1.66 34.38
C GLU A 250 -14.70 -1.89 33.91
N SER A 251 -15.65 -1.07 34.26
CA SER A 251 -17.10 -1.27 34.02
C SER A 251 -17.50 -1.57 32.54
N SER A 252 -16.67 -1.18 31.58
CA SER A 252 -16.92 -1.40 30.13
C SER A 252 -15.73 -1.94 29.35
N ILE A 253 -14.59 -2.14 30.01
CA ILE A 253 -13.35 -2.63 29.39
C ILE A 253 -13.01 -4.00 29.93
N ARG A 254 -12.79 -4.93 29.04
CA ARG A 254 -12.35 -6.28 29.39
C ARG A 254 -11.06 -6.64 28.66
N LYS A 255 -10.23 -7.41 29.30
CA LYS A 255 -8.99 -7.93 28.74
C LYS A 255 -9.20 -9.34 28.20
N ILE A 256 -8.73 -9.59 26.98
CA ILE A 256 -8.79 -10.90 26.32
C ILE A 256 -7.39 -11.40 25.99
N ASN A 257 -7.15 -12.69 26.13
CA ASN A 257 -5.92 -13.35 25.71
C ASN A 257 -6.09 -13.93 24.31
N LEU A 258 -5.48 -13.28 23.31
CA LEU A 258 -5.56 -13.68 21.90
C LEU A 258 -4.88 -15.02 21.61
N GLU A 259 -3.86 -15.46 22.35
CA GLU A 259 -3.23 -16.77 22.13
C GLU A 259 -4.23 -17.91 22.32
N LYS A 260 -5.09 -17.80 23.34
CA LYS A 260 -6.16 -18.78 23.57
C LYS A 260 -7.18 -18.79 22.42
N ILE A 261 -7.47 -17.63 21.88
CA ILE A 261 -8.41 -17.45 20.76
C ILE A 261 -7.80 -18.00 19.45
N PHE A 262 -6.55 -17.66 19.15
CA PHE A 262 -5.90 -18.06 17.90
C PHE A 262 -5.68 -19.58 17.81
N ASN A 263 -5.53 -20.25 18.93
CA ASN A 263 -5.42 -21.72 18.98
C ASN A 263 -6.77 -22.44 18.79
N ASN A 264 -7.89 -21.69 18.72
CA ASN A 264 -9.21 -22.25 18.51
C ASN A 264 -9.93 -21.50 17.36
N ARG A 265 -10.06 -22.19 16.22
CA ARG A 265 -10.64 -21.62 15.00
C ARG A 265 -12.08 -21.12 15.19
N GLU A 266 -12.88 -21.81 15.98
CA GLU A 266 -14.28 -21.40 16.22
C GLU A 266 -14.36 -20.15 17.11
N LEU A 267 -13.51 -20.06 18.14
CA LEU A 267 -13.41 -18.86 18.95
C LEU A 267 -12.91 -17.67 18.13
N PHE A 268 -11.95 -17.89 17.24
CA PHE A 268 -11.47 -16.85 16.34
C PHE A 268 -12.59 -16.33 15.43
N LYS A 269 -13.38 -17.24 14.83
CA LYS A 269 -14.55 -16.86 14.01
C LYS A 269 -15.59 -16.10 14.83
N LYS A 270 -15.90 -16.54 16.06
CA LYS A 270 -16.81 -15.82 16.96
C LYS A 270 -16.32 -14.42 17.25
N LEU A 271 -15.04 -14.25 17.58
CA LEU A 271 -14.46 -12.92 17.85
C LEU A 271 -14.52 -12.03 16.60
N MET A 272 -14.17 -12.57 15.42
CA MET A 272 -14.31 -11.87 14.15
C MET A 272 -15.75 -11.41 13.90
N PHE A 273 -16.72 -12.30 14.07
CA PHE A 273 -18.14 -12.00 13.91
C PHE A 273 -18.61 -10.87 14.84
N LEU A 274 -18.19 -10.89 16.10
CA LEU A 274 -18.55 -9.85 17.07
C LEU A 274 -17.98 -8.47 16.68
N ILE A 275 -16.78 -8.44 16.11
CA ILE A 275 -16.17 -7.20 15.62
C ILE A 275 -16.84 -6.74 14.31
N GLU A 276 -17.09 -7.64 13.36
CA GLU A 276 -17.74 -7.33 12.08
C GLU A 276 -19.16 -6.78 12.25
N ASN A 277 -19.88 -7.24 13.28
CA ASN A 277 -21.20 -6.74 13.62
C ASN A 277 -21.17 -5.55 14.60
N GLU A 278 -20.01 -4.94 14.81
CA GLU A 278 -19.83 -3.75 15.65
C GLU A 278 -20.28 -3.92 17.11
N ILE A 279 -20.34 -5.15 17.62
CA ILE A 279 -20.70 -5.47 19.01
C ILE A 279 -19.53 -5.16 19.94
N ILE A 280 -18.31 -5.47 19.50
CA ILE A 280 -17.07 -5.16 20.23
C ILE A 280 -16.03 -4.55 19.32
N TYR A 281 -15.09 -3.85 19.91
CA TYR A 281 -13.86 -3.42 19.24
C TYR A 281 -12.66 -3.43 20.19
N ILE A 282 -11.48 -3.56 19.60
CA ILE A 282 -10.23 -3.49 20.33
C ILE A 282 -10.00 -2.03 20.70
N ASN A 283 -9.98 -1.75 22.02
CA ASN A 283 -9.76 -0.42 22.55
C ASN A 283 -8.27 -0.09 22.64
N GLU A 284 -7.51 -1.03 23.20
CA GLU A 284 -6.07 -0.89 23.35
C GLU A 284 -5.38 -2.22 23.11
N TYR A 285 -4.18 -2.15 22.55
CA TYR A 285 -3.28 -3.28 22.53
C TYR A 285 -1.85 -2.83 22.83
N TYR A 286 -1.04 -3.79 23.26
CA TYR A 286 0.23 -3.51 23.88
C TYR A 286 1.37 -4.17 23.10
N ILE A 287 2.48 -3.48 23.08
CA ILE A 287 3.74 -3.99 22.54
C ILE A 287 4.82 -3.97 23.61
N GLU A 288 5.78 -4.87 23.49
CA GLU A 288 7.02 -4.85 24.26
C GLU A 288 8.13 -4.29 23.38
N LYS A 289 8.68 -3.16 23.81
CA LYS A 289 9.83 -2.52 23.17
C LYS A 289 10.87 -2.21 24.25
N ASN A 290 12.10 -2.65 24.06
CA ASN A 290 13.19 -2.47 25.05
C ASN A 290 12.81 -2.96 26.46
N PHE A 291 12.20 -4.13 26.55
CA PHE A 291 11.70 -4.74 27.80
C PHE A 291 10.62 -3.95 28.55
N LYS A 292 10.05 -2.94 27.92
CA LYS A 292 8.93 -2.18 28.47
C LYS A 292 7.65 -2.48 27.69
N LYS A 293 6.57 -2.72 28.45
CA LYS A 293 5.23 -2.83 27.88
C LYS A 293 4.68 -1.42 27.69
N ILE A 294 4.37 -1.06 26.44
CA ILE A 294 3.81 0.25 26.09
C ILE A 294 2.54 0.06 25.26
N LYS A 295 1.64 1.01 25.38
CA LYS A 295 0.45 1.09 24.51
C LYS A 295 0.87 1.55 23.13
N ILE A 296 0.16 1.13 22.08
CA ILE A 296 0.49 1.58 20.71
C ILE A 296 0.41 3.11 20.59
N ASN A 297 -0.50 3.74 21.32
CA ASN A 297 -0.64 5.20 21.34
C ASN A 297 0.60 5.94 21.87
N GLN A 298 1.48 5.24 22.59
CA GLN A 298 2.75 5.76 23.12
C GLN A 298 3.93 5.59 22.17
N MET A 299 3.73 4.96 21.01
CA MET A 299 4.74 4.86 19.97
C MET A 299 4.98 6.20 19.26
N SER A 300 6.10 6.30 18.55
CA SER A 300 6.36 7.46 17.70
C SER A 300 5.28 7.59 16.62
N THR A 301 5.07 8.81 16.12
CA THR A 301 4.04 9.07 15.09
C THR A 301 4.22 8.20 13.86
N GLY A 302 5.45 8.06 13.35
CA GLY A 302 5.74 7.24 12.18
C GLY A 302 5.49 5.75 12.42
N GLU A 303 6.01 5.19 13.52
CA GLU A 303 5.76 3.78 13.89
C GLU A 303 4.26 3.49 14.00
N LYS A 304 3.54 4.39 14.64
CA LYS A 304 2.10 4.28 14.82
C LYS A 304 1.35 4.33 13.49
N ALA A 305 1.66 5.32 12.65
CA ALA A 305 1.07 5.45 11.32
C ALA A 305 1.31 4.20 10.47
N PHE A 306 2.53 3.70 10.44
CA PHE A 306 2.89 2.49 9.71
C PHE A 306 2.09 1.27 10.14
N LEU A 307 1.96 1.02 11.45
CA LEU A 307 1.16 -0.09 11.96
C LEU A 307 -0.32 0.08 11.60
N TYR A 308 -0.86 1.29 11.68
CA TYR A 308 -2.25 1.54 11.27
C TYR A 308 -2.47 1.30 9.78
N HIS A 309 -1.52 1.65 8.91
CA HIS A 309 -1.57 1.31 7.49
C HIS A 309 -1.62 -0.21 7.29
N LEU A 310 -0.77 -0.95 7.98
CA LEU A 310 -0.79 -2.42 7.91
C LEU A 310 -2.13 -2.99 8.40
N PHE A 311 -2.68 -2.49 9.50
CA PHE A 311 -3.98 -2.93 9.98
C PHE A 311 -5.09 -2.62 8.99
N PHE A 312 -5.05 -1.44 8.38
CA PHE A 312 -6.00 -1.05 7.34
C PHE A 312 -5.93 -1.97 6.11
N ILE A 313 -4.72 -2.28 5.64
CA ILE A 313 -4.51 -3.26 4.58
C ILE A 313 -5.11 -4.61 5.01
N MET A 314 -4.73 -5.12 6.17
CA MET A 314 -5.18 -6.43 6.65
C MET A 314 -6.69 -6.53 6.87
N ALA A 315 -7.33 -5.43 7.28
CA ALA A 315 -8.78 -5.39 7.42
C ALA A 315 -9.51 -5.56 6.08
N ASN A 316 -8.97 -4.96 5.01
CA ASN A 316 -9.68 -4.75 3.76
C ASN A 316 -9.13 -5.55 2.58
N ILE A 317 -7.96 -6.17 2.72
CA ILE A 317 -7.32 -6.94 1.64
C ILE A 317 -8.12 -8.20 1.30
N LYS A 318 -8.29 -8.43 0.01
CA LYS A 318 -8.93 -9.63 -0.57
C LYS A 318 -8.14 -10.04 -1.81
N GLU A 319 -8.44 -11.22 -2.35
CA GLU A 319 -7.96 -11.60 -3.68
C GLU A 319 -8.32 -10.53 -4.71
N ASN A 320 -7.46 -10.29 -5.66
CA ASN A 320 -7.61 -9.29 -6.71
C ASN A 320 -7.81 -7.86 -6.19
N THR A 321 -7.09 -7.49 -5.11
CA THR A 321 -7.04 -6.11 -4.60
C THR A 321 -5.88 -5.36 -5.25
N ILE A 322 -6.11 -4.09 -5.58
CA ILE A 322 -5.06 -3.11 -5.87
C ILE A 322 -4.81 -2.31 -4.60
N ILE A 323 -3.55 -2.21 -4.20
CA ILE A 323 -3.13 -1.38 -3.07
C ILE A 323 -2.25 -0.26 -3.62
N ILE A 324 -2.73 0.98 -3.51
CA ILE A 324 -2.01 2.19 -3.87
C ILE A 324 -1.46 2.78 -2.58
N TRP A 325 -0.13 2.87 -2.47
CA TRP A 325 0.52 3.39 -1.27
C TRP A 325 1.53 4.45 -1.63
N GLU A 326 1.24 5.68 -1.24
CA GLU A 326 2.07 6.84 -1.51
C GLU A 326 3.04 7.08 -0.35
N GLU A 327 4.32 7.13 -0.67
CA GLU A 327 5.44 7.40 0.23
C GLU A 327 5.32 6.70 1.60
N PRO A 328 5.24 5.34 1.62
CA PRO A 328 5.05 4.58 2.86
C PRO A 328 6.16 4.78 3.88
N GLU A 329 7.33 5.23 3.44
CA GLU A 329 8.49 5.54 4.25
C GLU A 329 8.39 6.87 5.01
N THR A 330 7.46 7.73 4.68
CA THR A 330 7.30 9.04 5.32
C THR A 330 7.15 8.91 6.83
N HIS A 331 8.02 9.60 7.56
CA HIS A 331 8.17 9.53 9.02
C HIS A 331 8.71 8.21 9.59
N LEU A 332 9.08 7.23 8.74
CA LEU A 332 9.75 6.02 9.20
C LEU A 332 11.25 6.25 9.36
N ASN A 333 11.84 5.54 10.30
CA ASN A 333 13.29 5.43 10.30
C ASN A 333 13.75 4.46 9.20
N LYS A 334 14.99 4.63 8.74
CA LYS A 334 15.58 3.84 7.65
C LYS A 334 15.51 2.31 7.89
N LEU A 335 15.59 1.88 9.14
CA LEU A 335 15.52 0.46 9.50
C LEU A 335 14.12 -0.12 9.19
N TRP A 336 13.06 0.61 9.50
CA TRP A 336 11.70 0.19 9.22
C TRP A 336 11.36 0.29 7.73
N SER A 337 11.82 1.35 7.06
CA SER A 337 11.67 1.46 5.60
C SER A 337 12.28 0.26 4.88
N LYS A 338 13.47 -0.19 5.30
CA LYS A 338 14.13 -1.38 4.75
C LYS A 338 13.32 -2.68 4.94
N GLN A 339 12.49 -2.73 5.96
CA GLN A 339 11.69 -3.92 6.26
C GLN A 339 10.30 -3.91 5.62
N LEU A 340 9.90 -2.80 4.96
CA LEU A 340 8.56 -2.65 4.40
C LEU A 340 8.24 -3.77 3.38
N ILE A 341 9.03 -3.91 2.34
CA ILE A 341 8.79 -4.92 1.28
C ILE A 341 8.85 -6.35 1.82
N PRO A 342 9.86 -6.76 2.62
CA PRO A 342 9.85 -8.06 3.28
C PRO A 342 8.60 -8.33 4.12
N LEU A 343 8.11 -7.31 4.83
CA LEU A 343 6.93 -7.42 5.65
C LEU A 343 5.66 -7.61 4.82
N LEU A 344 5.48 -6.81 3.77
CA LEU A 344 4.35 -6.97 2.84
C LEU A 344 4.37 -8.36 2.19
N THR A 345 5.55 -8.84 1.82
CA THR A 345 5.72 -10.19 1.28
C THR A 345 5.27 -11.24 2.28
N LEU A 346 5.69 -11.13 3.53
CA LEU A 346 5.29 -12.06 4.58
C LEU A 346 3.77 -12.10 4.78
N LEU A 347 3.11 -10.94 4.70
CA LEU A 347 1.67 -10.81 4.93
C LEU A 347 0.82 -11.21 3.72
N CYS A 348 1.31 -11.00 2.51
CA CYS A 348 0.47 -10.99 1.31
C CYS A 348 0.91 -11.93 0.19
N LYS A 349 2.04 -12.66 0.31
CA LYS A 349 2.59 -13.51 -0.77
C LYS A 349 1.62 -14.57 -1.31
N ASP A 350 0.66 -15.00 -0.51
CA ASP A 350 -0.32 -16.02 -0.91
C ASP A 350 -1.56 -15.44 -1.62
N LEU A 351 -1.68 -14.10 -1.68
CA LEU A 351 -2.80 -13.38 -2.27
C LEU A 351 -2.45 -12.82 -3.66
N ASN A 352 -3.38 -12.95 -4.59
CA ASN A 352 -3.28 -12.28 -5.89
C ASN A 352 -3.60 -10.79 -5.74
N VAL A 353 -2.62 -9.99 -5.39
CA VAL A 353 -2.75 -8.55 -5.19
C VAL A 353 -1.69 -7.80 -5.96
N HIS A 354 -1.91 -6.52 -6.24
CA HIS A 354 -0.91 -5.66 -6.84
C HIS A 354 -0.70 -4.41 -5.99
N PHE A 355 0.49 -4.26 -5.44
CA PHE A 355 0.94 -3.05 -4.76
C PHE A 355 1.51 -2.07 -5.78
N LEU A 356 0.97 -0.88 -5.82
CA LEU A 356 1.47 0.27 -6.56
C LEU A 356 2.00 1.27 -5.52
N ILE A 357 3.30 1.36 -5.40
CA ILE A 357 3.96 2.15 -4.36
C ILE A 357 4.70 3.30 -5.02
N SER A 358 4.56 4.53 -4.52
CA SER A 358 5.46 5.62 -4.87
C SER A 358 6.48 5.83 -3.77
N SER A 359 7.73 6.05 -4.14
CA SER A 359 8.81 6.34 -3.20
C SER A 359 9.96 7.05 -3.88
N HIS A 360 10.78 7.72 -3.07
CA HIS A 360 12.07 8.26 -3.47
C HIS A 360 13.23 7.60 -2.70
N GLU A 361 12.95 6.65 -1.81
CA GLU A 361 13.92 6.01 -0.92
C GLU A 361 14.67 4.85 -1.60
N THR A 362 15.99 4.92 -1.59
CA THR A 362 16.87 3.90 -2.16
C THR A 362 16.75 2.53 -1.50
N VAL A 363 16.38 2.49 -0.23
CA VAL A 363 16.16 1.23 0.50
C VAL A 363 14.97 0.43 -0.03
N LEU A 364 13.94 1.09 -0.58
CA LEU A 364 12.82 0.40 -1.23
C LEU A 364 13.23 -0.10 -2.61
N ILE A 365 14.00 0.68 -3.35
CA ILE A 365 14.56 0.30 -4.65
C ILE A 365 15.43 -0.96 -4.51
N ASN A 366 16.32 -0.98 -3.53
CA ASN A 366 17.19 -2.12 -3.23
C ASN A 366 16.41 -3.41 -2.86
N SER A 367 15.18 -3.28 -2.42
CA SER A 367 14.33 -4.41 -2.01
C SER A 367 13.54 -5.04 -3.16
N LEU A 368 13.66 -4.52 -4.38
CA LEU A 368 12.90 -4.93 -5.55
C LEU A 368 13.81 -5.17 -6.76
N PHE A 369 13.37 -6.02 -7.68
CA PHE A 369 14.06 -6.24 -8.94
C PHE A 369 13.83 -5.07 -9.92
N SER A 370 14.77 -4.84 -10.82
CA SER A 370 14.71 -3.76 -11.80
C SER A 370 13.40 -3.72 -12.61
N ASN A 371 12.83 -4.87 -12.95
CA ASN A 371 11.56 -4.99 -13.66
C ASN A 371 10.30 -4.72 -12.80
N GLN A 372 10.46 -4.46 -11.51
CA GLN A 372 9.39 -4.05 -10.60
C GLN A 372 9.43 -2.54 -10.28
N ILE A 373 10.35 -1.81 -10.89
CA ILE A 373 10.60 -0.39 -10.61
C ILE A 373 10.41 0.42 -11.88
N LEU A 374 9.65 1.49 -11.79
CA LEU A 374 9.47 2.48 -12.83
C LEU A 374 10.14 3.79 -12.40
N LEU A 375 11.17 4.18 -13.12
CA LEU A 375 11.87 5.44 -12.91
C LEU A 375 11.15 6.54 -13.68
N LEU A 376 10.62 7.51 -12.96
CA LEU A 376 9.98 8.69 -13.52
C LEU A 376 11.02 9.81 -13.60
N LYS A 377 11.39 10.16 -14.82
CA LYS A 377 12.18 11.34 -15.15
C LYS A 377 11.29 12.31 -15.91
N ASP A 378 11.64 13.57 -15.99
CA ASP A 378 10.80 14.70 -16.46
C ASP A 378 9.72 14.38 -17.53
N SER A 379 10.04 13.58 -18.52
CA SER A 379 9.13 13.20 -19.61
C SER A 379 9.11 11.70 -19.93
N THR A 380 9.89 10.88 -19.22
CA THR A 380 10.01 9.44 -19.51
C THR A 380 9.67 8.60 -18.28
N ILE A 381 9.19 7.39 -18.56
CA ILE A 381 8.90 6.38 -17.55
C ILE A 381 9.53 5.09 -18.04
N ASP A 382 10.63 4.71 -17.43
CA ASP A 382 11.44 3.59 -17.87
C ASP A 382 11.82 2.66 -16.72
N PHE A 383 12.16 1.42 -17.03
CA PHE A 383 12.78 0.51 -16.06
C PHE A 383 14.25 0.88 -15.86
N PRO A 384 14.80 0.63 -14.64
CA PRO A 384 16.25 0.70 -14.43
C PRO A 384 17.00 -0.18 -15.45
N ASN A 385 18.06 0.35 -16.03
CA ASN A 385 18.96 -0.39 -16.93
C ASN A 385 20.07 -1.15 -16.19
N PHE A 386 19.97 -1.23 -14.86
CA PHE A 386 20.88 -1.93 -13.96
C PHE A 386 20.08 -2.79 -12.97
N GLU A 387 20.73 -3.78 -12.37
CA GLU A 387 20.09 -4.59 -11.34
C GLU A 387 19.99 -3.81 -10.03
N THR A 388 18.80 -3.89 -9.41
CA THR A 388 18.49 -3.11 -8.20
C THR A 388 18.39 -3.99 -6.95
N PHE A 389 17.99 -5.25 -7.11
CA PHE A 389 17.76 -6.14 -5.98
C PHE A 389 19.04 -6.43 -5.20
N LEU A 390 19.05 -6.06 -3.91
CA LEU A 390 20.17 -6.17 -2.98
C LEU A 390 21.43 -5.39 -3.41
N THR A 391 21.31 -4.46 -4.37
CA THR A 391 22.42 -3.59 -4.81
C THR A 391 22.74 -2.55 -3.74
N ASN A 392 23.99 -2.14 -3.65
CA ASN A 392 24.41 -1.11 -2.70
C ASN A 392 23.67 0.22 -2.97
N GLU A 393 23.21 0.88 -1.92
CA GLU A 393 22.45 2.14 -2.03
C GLU A 393 23.23 3.24 -2.76
N ASN A 394 24.55 3.34 -2.56
CA ASN A 394 25.39 4.34 -3.25
C ASN A 394 25.45 4.06 -4.77
N GLU A 395 25.45 2.80 -5.16
CA GLU A 395 25.40 2.40 -6.57
C GLU A 395 24.03 2.74 -7.19
N ILE A 396 22.95 2.51 -6.45
CA ILE A 396 21.60 2.91 -6.87
C ILE A 396 21.56 4.43 -7.09
N ILE A 397 22.03 5.20 -6.13
CA ILE A 397 22.07 6.68 -6.23
C ILE A 397 22.85 7.11 -7.46
N SER A 398 24.04 6.55 -7.67
CA SER A 398 24.91 6.92 -8.81
C SER A 398 24.28 6.59 -10.18
N ASN A 399 23.46 5.55 -10.26
CA ASN A 399 22.80 5.14 -11.51
C ASN A 399 21.47 5.88 -11.78
N ILE A 400 20.80 6.34 -10.72
CA ILE A 400 19.54 7.10 -10.86
C ILE A 400 19.81 8.58 -11.06
N SER A 401 20.79 9.13 -10.34
CA SER A 401 21.18 10.54 -10.46
C SER A 401 22.07 10.71 -11.68
N GLU A 402 21.58 11.39 -12.70
CA GLU A 402 22.34 11.71 -13.93
C GLU A 402 23.53 12.65 -13.67
N LYS A 403 23.52 13.33 -12.52
CA LYS A 403 24.61 14.17 -12.03
C LYS A 403 24.82 13.86 -10.55
N ILE A 404 26.07 13.59 -10.17
CA ILE A 404 26.47 13.67 -8.77
C ILE A 404 26.37 15.16 -8.41
N GLU A 405 25.24 15.57 -7.87
CA GLU A 405 25.10 16.90 -7.30
C GLU A 405 25.80 16.88 -5.94
N TYR A 406 26.97 17.49 -5.92
CA TYR A 406 27.67 17.75 -4.67
C TYR A 406 26.91 18.82 -3.89
N ASN A 407 26.71 18.60 -2.61
CA ASN A 407 26.18 19.67 -1.76
C ASN A 407 27.22 20.79 -1.59
N LEU A 408 26.78 21.95 -1.09
CA LEU A 408 27.65 23.12 -0.93
C LEU A 408 28.95 22.85 -0.15
N PHE A 409 28.91 21.95 0.84
CA PHE A 409 30.11 21.57 1.61
C PHE A 409 31.03 20.68 0.79
N GLU A 410 30.50 19.74 0.04
CA GLU A 410 31.25 18.87 -0.85
C GLU A 410 31.91 19.68 -1.98
N GLU A 411 31.19 20.61 -2.60
CA GLU A 411 31.77 21.55 -3.57
C GLU A 411 32.89 22.40 -2.96
N TYR A 412 32.69 22.84 -1.73
CA TYR A 412 33.72 23.60 -1.02
C TYR A 412 34.98 22.76 -0.81
N ILE A 413 34.83 21.49 -0.40
CA ILE A 413 35.99 20.57 -0.24
C ILE A 413 36.63 20.29 -1.58
N ILE A 414 35.89 20.09 -2.66
CA ILE A 414 36.44 19.88 -4.01
C ILE A 414 37.22 21.13 -4.49
N LYS A 415 36.71 22.33 -4.25
CA LYS A 415 37.44 23.57 -4.53
C LYS A 415 38.72 23.64 -3.70
N LYS A 416 38.65 23.32 -2.42
CA LYS A 416 39.85 23.26 -1.56
C LYS A 416 40.85 22.19 -2.01
N LEU A 417 40.41 21.04 -2.46
CA LEU A 417 41.28 20.03 -3.07
C LEU A 417 42.16 20.61 -4.17
N ASN A 418 41.63 21.52 -4.99
CA ASN A 418 42.37 22.07 -6.12
C ASN A 418 43.37 23.16 -5.76
N ILE A 419 43.16 23.87 -4.63
CA ILE A 419 43.89 25.11 -4.29
C ILE A 419 44.76 24.95 -3.04
N SER A 420 44.48 24.00 -2.14
CA SER A 420 45.11 23.91 -0.81
C SER A 420 46.49 23.26 -0.83
N LYS A 421 47.34 23.71 0.09
CA LYS A 421 48.68 23.13 0.36
C LYS A 421 48.51 21.80 1.12
N GLN A 422 49.56 20.97 1.07
CA GLN A 422 49.57 19.62 1.70
C GLN A 422 49.18 19.62 3.18
N GLU A 423 49.60 20.64 3.95
CA GLU A 423 49.26 20.73 5.37
C GLU A 423 47.75 20.95 5.61
N GLU A 424 47.12 21.79 4.79
CA GLU A 424 45.66 22.03 4.89
C GLU A 424 44.87 20.77 4.48
N LEU A 425 45.36 20.02 3.48
CA LEU A 425 44.76 18.77 3.06
C LEU A 425 44.86 17.68 4.14
N LYS A 426 45.97 17.65 4.90
CA LYS A 426 46.11 16.76 6.09
C LYS A 426 45.08 17.11 7.16
N VAL A 427 44.87 18.40 7.42
CA VAL A 427 43.83 18.84 8.35
C VAL A 427 42.41 18.41 7.88
N LEU A 428 42.14 18.57 6.60
CA LEU A 428 40.87 18.10 6.01
C LEU A 428 40.73 16.59 6.14
N LEU A 429 41.78 15.83 5.84
CA LEU A 429 41.75 14.36 5.92
C LEU A 429 41.36 13.86 7.31
N ASN A 430 41.85 14.53 8.36
CA ASN A 430 41.59 14.15 9.74
C ASN A 430 40.16 14.54 10.24
N ASN A 431 39.50 15.50 9.57
CA ASN A 431 38.23 16.03 9.99
C ASN A 431 37.03 15.57 9.10
N ILE A 432 37.30 14.82 8.03
CA ILE A 432 36.27 14.29 7.14
C ILE A 432 36.07 12.81 7.44
N GLY A 433 34.80 12.39 7.54
CA GLY A 433 34.45 10.97 7.67
C GLY A 433 34.83 10.16 6.45
N ASP A 434 34.81 8.84 6.56
CA ASP A 434 35.16 7.94 5.45
C ASP A 434 34.17 8.13 4.28
N SER A 435 34.67 8.67 3.18
CA SER A 435 33.91 9.08 2.00
C SER A 435 34.82 9.08 0.76
N PHE A 436 34.17 9.18 -0.42
CA PHE A 436 34.93 9.36 -1.68
C PHE A 436 35.79 10.62 -1.67
N LEU A 437 35.33 11.71 -1.08
CA LEU A 437 36.14 12.95 -0.94
C LEU A 437 37.36 12.72 -0.08
N LYS A 438 37.27 11.99 1.00
CA LYS A 438 38.41 11.62 1.84
C LYS A 438 39.44 10.81 1.04
N PHE A 439 38.96 9.86 0.23
CA PHE A 439 39.86 9.10 -0.68
C PHE A 439 40.57 10.00 -1.69
N LEU A 440 39.88 10.97 -2.30
CA LEU A 440 40.50 11.95 -3.21
C LEU A 440 41.56 12.81 -2.51
N ILE A 441 41.30 13.26 -1.26
CA ILE A 441 42.31 13.98 -0.46
C ILE A 441 43.50 13.10 -0.21
N TYR A 442 43.29 11.84 0.17
CA TYR A 442 44.39 10.89 0.40
C TYR A 442 45.26 10.64 -0.85
N GLN A 443 44.61 10.48 -2.02
CA GLN A 443 45.35 10.33 -3.29
C GLN A 443 46.22 11.55 -3.61
N LYS A 444 45.72 12.76 -3.30
CA LYS A 444 46.48 13.98 -3.58
C LYS A 444 47.63 14.26 -2.59
N LEU A 445 47.60 13.61 -1.45
CA LEU A 445 48.65 13.67 -0.43
C LEU A 445 49.76 12.63 -0.66
N LYS A 446 49.49 11.60 -1.48
CA LYS A 446 50.50 10.65 -1.97
C LYS A 446 51.31 11.28 -3.10
#